data_3fa28aa15de3c4fe8b060ea77c6d43ec
#
_entry.id   3fa28aa15de3c4fe8b060ea77c6d43ec
#
_cell.length_a   1.000
_cell.length_b   1.000
_cell.length_c   1.000
_cell.angle_alpha   90.00
_cell.angle_beta   90.00
_cell.angle_gamma   90.00
#
_symmetry.space_group_name_H-M   'P 1'
#
loop_
_entity.id
_entity.type
_entity.pdbx_description
1 polymer ?
#
loop_
_entity_poly.entity_id
_entity_poly.type
_entity_poly.pdbx_seq_one_letter_code
_entity_poly.pdbx_strand_id
1 'polypeptide(L)'
;MTFDLKAKDPQSKARAGIIKTDHGTIETPIFMPVGTVASVKGVHQRELKHDINPDIILGNTYHLYLRPQTPILEKAGGLHKFMNWDRNILTDSGGYQVYSLSANRKIKEEGVKFKSHIDGSYHTFTPENVMEIQRSIGADIIMAFDECTPYPCDYHYAKRSMHMTHRWLERCKTHLEKVPPKYGYEQAFFPIVQGSTYKDLRQQSAEYIANAGAVGNAIGGLSVGEPAEEMYAMTDVVCSILPEDKPRYLMGVGTPINILENIALGVDMFDCVMPTRNARNGMLFTSQGTINIKNLKWAEDFSPIDPMGMTFVDTEYSKAYVRHLFTVNEMLGKQIATIHNLGFYLWLVREARKHILAGDFKSWKDKMVKQMDKRL
;
A
#
# COMPACT_ATOMS: atom_id res chain seq x y z
N MET A 1 -10.80 4.00 -15.63
CA MET A 1 -11.00 4.24 -14.19
C MET A 1 -11.67 5.61 -13.96
N THR A 2 -12.60 5.71 -13.01
CA THR A 2 -13.21 6.98 -12.57
C THR A 2 -13.12 7.09 -11.04
N PHE A 3 -13.13 8.34 -10.53
CA PHE A 3 -13.21 8.62 -9.09
C PHE A 3 -14.38 9.58 -8.83
N ASP A 4 -15.21 9.25 -7.86
CA ASP A 4 -16.39 10.03 -7.46
C ASP A 4 -16.29 10.36 -5.97
N LEU A 5 -16.01 11.62 -5.65
CA LEU A 5 -15.91 12.13 -4.28
C LEU A 5 -17.32 12.26 -3.68
N LYS A 6 -17.60 11.54 -2.59
CA LYS A 6 -18.91 11.45 -1.97
C LYS A 6 -19.11 12.41 -0.79
N ALA A 7 -18.09 12.56 0.04
CA ALA A 7 -18.13 13.41 1.23
C ALA A 7 -16.74 13.91 1.63
N LYS A 8 -16.73 15.03 2.37
CA LYS A 8 -15.56 15.56 3.08
C LYS A 8 -15.96 15.76 4.55
N ASP A 9 -15.02 15.46 5.45
CA ASP A 9 -15.21 15.77 6.87
C ASP A 9 -15.15 17.29 7.09
N PRO A 10 -16.09 17.90 7.83
CA PRO A 10 -16.12 19.35 8.01
C PRO A 10 -14.98 19.89 8.90
N GLN A 11 -14.29 19.04 9.64
CA GLN A 11 -13.26 19.44 10.62
C GLN A 11 -11.83 18.98 10.25
N SER A 12 -11.67 18.30 9.10
CA SER A 12 -10.38 17.84 8.59
C SER A 12 -10.38 17.82 7.05
N LYS A 13 -9.25 17.39 6.44
CA LYS A 13 -9.20 17.16 4.99
C LYS A 13 -9.63 15.73 4.61
N ALA A 14 -10.11 14.94 5.57
CA ALA A 14 -10.56 13.58 5.31
C ALA A 14 -11.71 13.56 4.32
N ARG A 15 -11.70 12.58 3.42
CA ARG A 15 -12.66 12.47 2.34
C ARG A 15 -13.03 11.02 2.05
N ALA A 16 -14.26 10.78 1.66
CA ALA A 16 -14.78 9.49 1.22
C ALA A 16 -15.16 9.55 -0.25
N GLY A 17 -14.69 8.60 -1.02
CA GLY A 17 -14.96 8.52 -2.46
C GLY A 17 -15.24 7.09 -2.92
N ILE A 18 -15.42 6.94 -4.23
CA ILE A 18 -15.60 5.67 -4.91
C ILE A 18 -14.74 5.68 -6.16
N ILE A 19 -13.83 4.71 -6.28
CA ILE A 19 -13.08 4.43 -7.51
C ILE A 19 -13.81 3.29 -8.24
N LYS A 20 -13.96 3.42 -9.55
CA LYS A 20 -14.49 2.34 -10.42
C LYS A 20 -13.46 1.95 -11.45
N THR A 21 -13.24 0.66 -11.58
CA THR A 21 -12.40 0.02 -12.59
C THR A 21 -13.18 -1.08 -13.31
N ASP A 22 -12.55 -1.82 -14.20
CA ASP A 22 -13.18 -2.95 -14.89
C ASP A 22 -13.38 -4.19 -13.99
N HIS A 23 -12.61 -4.29 -12.86
CA HIS A 23 -12.77 -5.37 -11.86
C HIS A 23 -13.57 -4.94 -10.63
N GLY A 24 -14.28 -3.83 -10.68
CA GLY A 24 -15.25 -3.45 -9.66
C GLY A 24 -15.02 -2.09 -9.03
N THR A 25 -15.58 -1.95 -7.83
CA THR A 25 -15.64 -0.69 -7.08
C THR A 25 -14.69 -0.77 -5.90
N ILE A 26 -14.01 0.35 -5.60
CA ILE A 26 -13.16 0.52 -4.43
C ILE A 26 -13.73 1.68 -3.62
N GLU A 27 -14.12 1.42 -2.39
CA GLU A 27 -14.56 2.44 -1.45
C GLU A 27 -13.36 3.05 -0.70
N THR A 28 -13.18 4.36 -0.76
CA THR A 28 -12.09 5.07 -0.08
C THR A 28 -12.57 5.81 1.17
N PRO A 29 -11.73 5.95 2.20
CA PRO A 29 -10.34 5.48 2.31
C PRO A 29 -10.24 3.95 2.31
N ILE A 30 -9.14 3.40 1.75
CA ILE A 30 -8.91 1.96 1.64
C ILE A 30 -7.48 1.57 2.03
N PHE A 31 -7.33 0.42 2.66
CA PHE A 31 -6.06 -0.25 2.86
C PHE A 31 -5.94 -1.46 1.91
N MET A 32 -4.82 -1.57 1.22
CA MET A 32 -4.54 -2.63 0.26
C MET A 32 -3.63 -3.70 0.89
N PRO A 33 -4.13 -4.92 1.17
CA PRO A 33 -3.27 -6.04 1.56
C PRO A 33 -2.19 -6.32 0.51
N VAL A 34 -0.95 -6.54 0.97
CA VAL A 34 0.18 -6.74 0.06
C VAL A 34 0.34 -8.21 -0.30
N GLY A 35 0.15 -8.51 -1.58
CA GLY A 35 0.36 -9.83 -2.20
C GLY A 35 1.67 -9.89 -2.99
N THR A 36 2.81 -9.82 -2.30
CA THR A 36 4.15 -9.61 -2.87
C THR A 36 4.50 -10.52 -4.06
N VAL A 37 4.22 -11.81 -3.97
CA VAL A 37 4.54 -12.82 -5.01
C VAL A 37 3.26 -13.55 -5.46
N ALA A 38 2.25 -12.80 -5.86
CA ALA A 38 0.91 -13.30 -6.17
C ALA A 38 0.23 -14.00 -4.98
N SER A 39 0.56 -13.61 -3.75
CA SER A 39 -0.04 -14.19 -2.55
C SER A 39 0.05 -13.23 -1.38
N VAL A 40 -1.07 -13.00 -0.70
CA VAL A 40 -1.08 -12.39 0.64
C VAL A 40 -0.61 -13.46 1.62
N LYS A 41 0.51 -13.21 2.28
CA LYS A 41 1.24 -14.24 3.04
C LYS A 41 0.39 -14.92 4.13
N GLY A 42 0.25 -16.24 4.03
CA GLY A 42 -0.45 -17.05 5.02
C GLY A 42 -1.98 -16.98 4.95
N VAL A 43 -2.55 -16.47 3.85
CA VAL A 43 -4.00 -16.32 3.67
C VAL A 43 -4.40 -16.94 2.33
N HIS A 44 -5.40 -17.83 2.33
CA HIS A 44 -5.99 -18.33 1.09
C HIS A 44 -6.90 -17.26 0.45
N GLN A 45 -7.06 -17.29 -0.87
CA GLN A 45 -7.97 -16.40 -1.58
C GLN A 45 -9.41 -16.46 -1.07
N ARG A 46 -9.85 -17.61 -0.57
CA ARG A 46 -11.17 -17.75 0.05
C ARG A 46 -11.32 -16.85 1.27
N GLU A 47 -10.40 -16.93 2.24
CA GLU A 47 -10.44 -16.10 3.45
C GLU A 47 -10.19 -14.62 3.09
N LEU A 48 -9.32 -14.36 2.12
CA LEU A 48 -9.09 -13.01 1.63
C LEU A 48 -10.37 -12.39 1.05
N LYS A 49 -11.17 -13.16 0.28
CA LYS A 49 -12.42 -12.69 -0.33
C LYS A 49 -13.58 -12.58 0.66
N HIS A 50 -13.74 -13.54 1.56
CA HIS A 50 -14.96 -13.67 2.36
C HIS A 50 -14.81 -13.10 3.77
N ASP A 51 -13.65 -13.22 4.38
CA ASP A 51 -13.43 -12.82 5.77
C ASP A 51 -12.77 -11.44 5.88
N ILE A 52 -11.68 -11.20 5.15
CA ILE A 52 -10.97 -9.92 5.13
C ILE A 52 -11.68 -8.94 4.19
N ASN A 53 -12.08 -9.42 3.03
CA ASN A 53 -12.94 -8.75 2.06
C ASN A 53 -12.39 -7.40 1.53
N PRO A 54 -11.12 -7.28 1.09
CA PRO A 54 -10.62 -6.05 0.50
C PRO A 54 -11.17 -5.83 -0.92
N ASP A 55 -11.43 -4.59 -1.29
CA ASP A 55 -11.83 -4.23 -2.66
C ASP A 55 -10.66 -4.30 -3.63
N ILE A 56 -9.43 -4.15 -3.13
CA ILE A 56 -8.19 -4.09 -3.87
C ILE A 56 -7.04 -4.67 -3.07
N ILE A 57 -6.09 -5.32 -3.76
CA ILE A 57 -4.82 -5.79 -3.21
C ILE A 57 -3.65 -5.20 -4.00
N LEU A 58 -2.45 -5.25 -3.41
CA LEU A 58 -1.23 -4.78 -4.07
C LEU A 58 -0.32 -5.95 -4.44
N GLY A 59 0.17 -5.96 -5.68
CA GLY A 59 1.23 -6.84 -6.17
C GLY A 59 2.55 -6.06 -6.36
N ASN A 60 3.70 -6.71 -6.16
CA ASN A 60 4.99 -6.04 -6.34
C ASN A 60 5.61 -6.39 -7.69
N THR A 61 5.77 -5.40 -8.54
CA THR A 61 6.32 -5.53 -9.90
C THR A 61 7.71 -6.19 -9.92
N TYR A 62 8.62 -5.76 -9.05
CA TYR A 62 9.96 -6.33 -8.93
C TYR A 62 9.94 -7.84 -8.64
N HIS A 63 9.14 -8.27 -7.68
CA HIS A 63 9.07 -9.67 -7.28
C HIS A 63 8.42 -10.54 -8.36
N LEU A 64 7.33 -10.05 -8.97
CA LEU A 64 6.62 -10.77 -10.02
C LEU A 64 7.44 -10.88 -11.32
N TYR A 65 8.24 -9.86 -11.63
CA TYR A 65 9.20 -9.89 -12.72
C TYR A 65 10.28 -10.96 -12.52
N LEU A 66 10.84 -11.09 -11.31
CA LEU A 66 11.85 -12.11 -11.01
C LEU A 66 11.23 -13.51 -10.89
N ARG A 67 10.06 -13.63 -10.29
CA ARG A 67 9.30 -14.89 -10.14
C ARG A 67 7.80 -14.61 -10.02
N PRO A 68 6.93 -15.24 -10.84
CA PRO A 68 7.22 -16.35 -11.77
C PRO A 68 7.82 -15.89 -13.10
N GLN A 69 8.04 -14.59 -13.34
CA GLN A 69 8.41 -13.93 -14.59
C GLN A 69 7.21 -13.63 -15.51
N THR A 70 7.36 -12.58 -16.33
CA THR A 70 6.28 -12.09 -17.19
C THR A 70 5.77 -13.10 -18.23
N PRO A 71 6.61 -13.98 -18.85
CA PRO A 71 6.09 -14.97 -19.80
C PRO A 71 5.13 -15.99 -19.17
N ILE A 72 5.31 -16.33 -17.90
CA ILE A 72 4.39 -17.25 -17.19
C ILE A 72 3.08 -16.53 -16.89
N LEU A 73 3.14 -15.29 -16.42
CA LEU A 73 1.95 -14.48 -16.16
C LEU A 73 1.13 -14.24 -17.43
N GLU A 74 1.79 -13.97 -18.56
CA GLU A 74 1.12 -13.80 -19.85
C GLU A 74 0.40 -15.08 -20.30
N LYS A 75 1.05 -16.24 -20.18
CA LYS A 75 0.43 -17.54 -20.50
C LYS A 75 -0.77 -17.84 -19.60
N ALA A 76 -0.74 -17.39 -18.34
CA ALA A 76 -1.86 -17.53 -17.43
C ALA A 76 -3.03 -16.57 -17.73
N GLY A 77 -2.82 -15.53 -18.54
CA GLY A 77 -3.80 -14.48 -18.83
C GLY A 77 -3.81 -13.37 -17.79
N GLY A 78 -2.63 -13.03 -17.25
CA GLY A 78 -2.40 -11.99 -16.26
C GLY A 78 -2.48 -12.44 -14.82
N LEU A 79 -2.14 -11.53 -13.91
CA LEU A 79 -2.04 -11.82 -12.47
C LEU A 79 -3.38 -12.23 -11.86
N HIS A 80 -4.49 -11.62 -12.30
CA HIS A 80 -5.84 -11.96 -11.84
C HIS A 80 -6.14 -13.47 -12.02
N LYS A 81 -5.91 -13.99 -13.22
CA LYS A 81 -6.11 -15.41 -13.50
C LYS A 81 -5.08 -16.30 -12.83
N PHE A 82 -3.81 -15.86 -12.82
CA PHE A 82 -2.72 -16.62 -12.22
C PHE A 82 -2.94 -16.91 -10.74
N MET A 83 -3.40 -15.94 -9.97
CA MET A 83 -3.64 -16.08 -8.53
C MET A 83 -5.11 -16.33 -8.15
N ASN A 84 -6.01 -16.47 -9.12
CA ASN A 84 -7.46 -16.62 -8.90
C ASN A 84 -8.06 -15.48 -8.04
N TRP A 85 -7.78 -14.24 -8.46
CA TRP A 85 -8.29 -13.03 -7.83
C TRP A 85 -9.10 -12.22 -8.84
N ASP A 86 -10.38 -12.00 -8.55
CA ASP A 86 -11.36 -11.39 -9.45
C ASP A 86 -11.72 -9.95 -9.09
N ARG A 87 -11.00 -9.34 -8.13
CA ARG A 87 -11.17 -7.95 -7.72
C ARG A 87 -9.95 -7.13 -8.13
N ASN A 88 -9.95 -5.85 -7.80
CA ASN A 88 -8.91 -4.92 -8.20
C ASN A 88 -7.51 -5.31 -7.71
N ILE A 89 -6.52 -5.03 -8.53
CA ILE A 89 -5.10 -5.13 -8.22
C ILE A 89 -4.41 -3.82 -8.56
N LEU A 90 -3.55 -3.33 -7.67
CA LEU A 90 -2.56 -2.31 -7.96
C LEU A 90 -1.17 -2.96 -8.00
N THR A 91 -0.32 -2.59 -8.95
CA THR A 91 1.11 -2.92 -8.91
C THR A 91 1.95 -1.68 -8.65
N ASP A 92 2.93 -1.81 -7.74
CA ASP A 92 3.93 -0.76 -7.53
C ASP A 92 4.88 -0.61 -8.75
N SER A 93 5.76 0.40 -8.72
CA SER A 93 6.74 0.64 -9.77
C SER A 93 7.90 -0.37 -9.78
N GLY A 94 8.16 -1.03 -8.65
CA GLY A 94 9.36 -1.82 -8.41
C GLY A 94 10.59 -0.99 -7.98
N GLY A 95 10.53 0.34 -8.04
CA GLY A 95 11.65 1.24 -7.70
C GLY A 95 12.13 1.08 -6.26
N TYR A 96 11.22 1.03 -5.30
CA TYR A 96 11.56 0.83 -3.89
C TYR A 96 12.25 -0.51 -3.62
N GLN A 97 11.80 -1.61 -4.23
CA GLN A 97 12.40 -2.93 -4.04
C GLN A 97 13.81 -3.00 -4.65
N VAL A 98 14.03 -2.38 -5.80
CA VAL A 98 15.39 -2.21 -6.36
C VAL A 98 16.26 -1.41 -5.40
N TYR A 99 15.71 -0.37 -4.74
CA TYR A 99 16.40 0.39 -3.72
C TYR A 99 16.72 -0.47 -2.49
N SER A 100 15.75 -1.16 -1.92
CA SER A 100 15.86 -1.80 -0.60
C SER A 100 16.52 -3.19 -0.63
N LEU A 101 16.41 -3.93 -1.74
CA LEU A 101 16.85 -5.34 -1.85
C LEU A 101 18.14 -5.53 -2.66
N SER A 102 18.59 -4.51 -3.38
CA SER A 102 19.81 -4.61 -4.19
C SER A 102 20.94 -3.75 -3.62
N ALA A 103 21.88 -4.39 -2.92
CA ALA A 103 23.08 -3.72 -2.41
C ALA A 103 23.96 -3.15 -3.55
N ASN A 104 23.93 -3.76 -4.75
CA ASN A 104 24.70 -3.39 -5.93
C ASN A 104 23.77 -2.87 -7.02
N ARG A 105 23.29 -1.63 -6.88
CA ARG A 105 22.51 -0.94 -7.93
C ARG A 105 23.30 0.23 -8.50
N LYS A 106 23.08 0.50 -9.78
CA LYS A 106 23.58 1.70 -10.46
C LYS A 106 22.40 2.43 -11.08
N ILE A 107 22.13 3.63 -10.58
CA ILE A 107 21.06 4.51 -11.05
C ILE A 107 21.67 5.48 -12.05
N LYS A 108 21.06 5.61 -13.21
CA LYS A 108 21.41 6.53 -14.29
C LYS A 108 20.14 7.09 -14.92
N GLU A 109 20.28 8.06 -15.81
CA GLU A 109 19.15 8.65 -16.54
C GLU A 109 18.40 7.61 -17.38
N GLU A 110 19.08 6.63 -17.91
CA GLU A 110 18.51 5.55 -18.73
C GLU A 110 17.64 4.61 -17.91
N GLY A 111 17.94 4.42 -16.62
CA GLY A 111 17.28 3.49 -15.72
C GLY A 111 18.19 2.96 -14.61
N VAL A 112 17.79 1.84 -14.02
CA VAL A 112 18.47 1.25 -12.86
C VAL A 112 18.97 -0.16 -13.20
N LYS A 113 20.29 -0.36 -13.19
CA LYS A 113 20.89 -1.69 -13.24
C LYS A 113 21.03 -2.23 -11.82
N PHE A 114 20.56 -3.44 -11.59
CA PHE A 114 20.59 -4.07 -10.27
C PHE A 114 20.90 -5.56 -10.33
N LYS A 115 21.27 -6.13 -9.19
CA LYS A 115 21.52 -7.55 -9.02
C LYS A 115 20.34 -8.21 -8.33
N SER A 116 19.80 -9.29 -8.90
CA SER A 116 18.72 -10.08 -8.30
C SER A 116 19.14 -10.63 -6.92
N HIS A 117 18.29 -10.47 -5.92
CA HIS A 117 18.49 -11.04 -4.59
C HIS A 117 18.24 -12.56 -4.55
N ILE A 118 17.70 -13.13 -5.63
CA ILE A 118 17.34 -14.55 -5.70
C ILE A 118 18.53 -15.40 -6.16
N ASP A 119 19.17 -15.00 -7.26
CA ASP A 119 20.20 -15.79 -7.97
C ASP A 119 21.44 -14.98 -8.34
N GLY A 120 21.43 -13.68 -8.05
CA GLY A 120 22.55 -12.79 -8.34
C GLY A 120 22.67 -12.36 -9.80
N SER A 121 21.73 -12.69 -10.68
CA SER A 121 21.72 -12.24 -12.07
C SER A 121 21.55 -10.72 -12.17
N TYR A 122 22.08 -10.11 -13.25
CA TYR A 122 21.93 -8.68 -13.49
C TYR A 122 20.70 -8.40 -14.33
N HIS A 123 19.96 -7.38 -13.90
CA HIS A 123 18.75 -6.87 -14.57
C HIS A 123 18.84 -5.37 -14.73
N THR A 124 18.03 -4.83 -15.63
CA THR A 124 17.89 -3.39 -15.82
C THR A 124 16.43 -3.04 -15.88
N PHE A 125 16.01 -2.09 -15.04
CA PHE A 125 14.71 -1.45 -15.14
C PHE A 125 14.88 -0.08 -15.78
N THR A 126 14.12 0.17 -16.84
CA THR A 126 13.93 1.48 -17.46
C THR A 126 12.47 1.88 -17.35
N PRO A 127 12.13 3.16 -17.48
CA PRO A 127 10.73 3.57 -17.52
C PRO A 127 9.89 2.76 -18.53
N GLU A 128 10.45 2.49 -19.69
CA GLU A 128 9.77 1.77 -20.77
C GLU A 128 9.51 0.31 -20.40
N ASN A 129 10.56 -0.44 -20.01
CA ASN A 129 10.39 -1.87 -19.75
C ASN A 129 9.58 -2.15 -18.47
N VAL A 130 9.58 -1.24 -17.49
CA VAL A 130 8.71 -1.36 -16.31
C VAL A 130 7.24 -1.21 -16.71
N MET A 131 6.92 -0.36 -17.69
CA MET A 131 5.56 -0.28 -18.22
C MET A 131 5.16 -1.58 -18.93
N GLU A 132 6.04 -2.18 -19.73
CA GLU A 132 5.80 -3.47 -20.37
C GLU A 132 5.61 -4.60 -19.35
N ILE A 133 6.42 -4.62 -18.28
CA ILE A 133 6.29 -5.59 -17.18
C ILE A 133 4.92 -5.45 -16.52
N GLN A 134 4.47 -4.24 -16.20
CA GLN A 134 3.16 -4.01 -15.58
C GLN A 134 2.00 -4.31 -16.55
N ARG A 135 2.16 -4.08 -17.86
CA ARG A 135 1.22 -4.55 -18.89
C ARG A 135 1.11 -6.09 -18.89
N SER A 136 2.24 -6.78 -18.74
CA SER A 136 2.27 -8.25 -18.69
C SER A 136 1.70 -8.80 -17.38
N ILE A 137 1.87 -8.10 -16.28
CA ILE A 137 1.24 -8.44 -14.99
C ILE A 137 -0.28 -8.24 -15.07
N GLY A 138 -0.75 -7.13 -15.65
CA GLY A 138 -2.17 -6.87 -15.88
C GLY A 138 -2.92 -6.43 -14.64
N ALA A 139 -2.36 -5.55 -13.80
CA ALA A 139 -3.08 -4.91 -12.71
C ALA A 139 -4.04 -3.82 -13.22
N ASP A 140 -5.07 -3.46 -12.43
CA ASP A 140 -6.02 -2.38 -12.76
C ASP A 140 -5.38 -1.00 -12.63
N ILE A 141 -4.48 -0.85 -11.65
CA ILE A 141 -3.74 0.38 -11.40
C ILE A 141 -2.25 0.05 -11.49
N ILE A 142 -1.53 0.81 -12.31
CA ILE A 142 -0.08 0.70 -12.52
C ILE A 142 0.61 2.01 -12.16
N MET A 143 1.87 1.92 -11.70
CA MET A 143 2.61 3.06 -11.18
C MET A 143 3.71 3.50 -12.14
N ALA A 144 3.97 4.80 -12.23
CA ALA A 144 5.15 5.32 -12.90
C ALA A 144 6.43 4.76 -12.26
N PHE A 145 7.47 4.55 -13.07
CA PHE A 145 8.77 4.19 -12.52
C PHE A 145 9.41 5.42 -11.87
N ASP A 146 9.88 5.27 -10.63
CA ASP A 146 10.41 6.34 -9.80
C ASP A 146 11.69 5.95 -9.08
N GLU A 147 12.40 6.94 -8.57
CA GLU A 147 13.49 6.74 -7.62
C GLU A 147 13.04 7.13 -6.21
N CYS A 148 13.00 6.15 -5.31
CA CYS A 148 12.83 6.39 -3.88
C CYS A 148 14.18 6.73 -3.25
N THR A 149 14.32 7.94 -2.71
CA THR A 149 15.55 8.38 -2.01
C THR A 149 15.63 7.81 -0.60
N PRO A 150 16.84 7.62 -0.03
CA PRO A 150 17.00 7.24 1.37
C PRO A 150 16.57 8.37 2.32
N TYR A 151 16.40 8.02 3.59
CA TYR A 151 16.30 8.99 4.67
C TYR A 151 17.42 8.74 5.70
N PRO A 152 18.14 9.77 6.17
CA PRO A 152 18.16 11.15 5.64
C PRO A 152 18.76 11.22 4.23
N CYS A 153 18.39 12.25 3.46
CA CYS A 153 18.85 12.46 2.11
C CYS A 153 19.39 13.87 1.94
N ASP A 154 20.54 14.03 1.24
CA ASP A 154 21.06 15.34 0.87
C ASP A 154 20.09 16.09 -0.07
N TYR A 155 19.93 17.41 0.14
CA TYR A 155 19.00 18.24 -0.62
C TYR A 155 19.28 18.20 -2.14
N HIS A 156 20.54 18.33 -2.53
CA HIS A 156 20.91 18.34 -3.95
C HIS A 156 20.67 16.97 -4.61
N TYR A 157 20.91 15.90 -3.84
CA TYR A 157 20.57 14.56 -4.32
C TYR A 157 19.05 14.40 -4.46
N ALA A 158 18.27 14.75 -3.44
CA ALA A 158 16.82 14.71 -3.46
C ALA A 158 16.23 15.48 -4.66
N LYS A 159 16.77 16.68 -4.92
CA LYS A 159 16.35 17.53 -6.06
C LYS A 159 16.67 16.88 -7.40
N ARG A 160 17.88 16.33 -7.58
CA ARG A 160 18.24 15.63 -8.83
C ARG A 160 17.39 14.39 -9.07
N SER A 161 17.16 13.60 -8.02
CA SER A 161 16.31 12.41 -8.04
C SER A 161 14.87 12.75 -8.42
N MET A 162 14.29 13.78 -7.81
CA MET A 162 12.95 14.27 -8.11
C MET A 162 12.81 14.64 -9.60
N HIS A 163 13.75 15.42 -10.14
CA HIS A 163 13.72 15.80 -11.57
C HIS A 163 13.92 14.60 -12.50
N MET A 164 14.74 13.62 -12.11
CA MET A 164 14.88 12.38 -12.87
C MET A 164 13.58 11.58 -12.87
N THR A 165 12.90 11.46 -11.73
CA THR A 165 11.57 10.83 -11.63
C THR A 165 10.56 11.52 -12.54
N HIS A 166 10.58 12.86 -12.64
CA HIS A 166 9.70 13.59 -13.57
C HIS A 166 10.00 13.25 -15.04
N ARG A 167 11.28 13.19 -15.44
CA ARG A 167 11.65 12.78 -16.81
C ARG A 167 11.28 11.32 -17.09
N TRP A 168 11.44 10.45 -16.11
CA TRP A 168 11.00 9.04 -16.21
C TRP A 168 9.47 8.93 -16.34
N LEU A 169 8.71 9.79 -15.66
CA LEU A 169 7.26 9.85 -15.84
C LEU A 169 6.88 10.12 -17.29
N GLU A 170 7.52 11.12 -17.94
CA GLU A 170 7.21 11.43 -19.35
C GLU A 170 7.59 10.28 -20.30
N ARG A 171 8.68 9.56 -20.00
CA ARG A 171 9.05 8.35 -20.74
C ARG A 171 8.04 7.23 -20.55
N CYS A 172 7.56 7.01 -19.33
CA CYS A 172 6.48 6.04 -19.04
C CYS A 172 5.22 6.37 -19.83
N LYS A 173 4.77 7.63 -19.80
CA LYS A 173 3.57 8.10 -20.54
C LYS A 173 3.72 7.85 -22.03
N THR A 174 4.81 8.33 -22.63
CA THR A 174 5.08 8.17 -24.07
C THR A 174 5.14 6.69 -24.49
N HIS A 175 5.66 5.82 -23.61
CA HIS A 175 5.71 4.39 -23.89
C HIS A 175 4.34 3.72 -23.79
N LEU A 176 3.53 4.09 -22.80
CA LEU A 176 2.17 3.56 -22.61
C LEU A 176 1.23 3.87 -23.79
N GLU A 177 1.44 4.99 -24.49
CA GLU A 177 0.71 5.31 -25.74
C GLU A 177 0.97 4.30 -26.87
N LYS A 178 2.13 3.61 -26.84
CA LYS A 178 2.56 2.64 -27.83
C LYS A 178 2.26 1.19 -27.46
N VAL A 179 2.03 0.93 -26.18
CA VAL A 179 1.86 -0.43 -25.64
C VAL A 179 0.47 -0.56 -25.02
N PRO A 180 -0.50 -1.12 -25.74
CA PRO A 180 -1.87 -1.26 -25.26
C PRO A 180 -1.98 -2.27 -24.10
N PRO A 181 -3.06 -2.21 -23.31
CA PRO A 181 -3.41 -3.26 -22.35
C PRO A 181 -3.53 -4.64 -23.02
N LYS A 182 -3.09 -5.70 -22.32
CA LYS A 182 -2.99 -7.05 -22.89
C LYS A 182 -4.23 -7.92 -22.69
N TYR A 183 -5.11 -7.61 -21.74
CA TYR A 183 -6.13 -8.55 -21.27
C TYR A 183 -7.58 -8.08 -21.44
N GLY A 184 -7.80 -7.07 -22.29
CA GLY A 184 -9.14 -6.61 -22.66
C GLY A 184 -9.81 -5.67 -21.66
N TYR A 185 -9.06 -5.13 -20.68
CA TYR A 185 -9.48 -4.08 -19.75
C TYR A 185 -8.42 -2.98 -19.64
N GLU A 186 -8.85 -1.79 -19.21
CA GLU A 186 -7.97 -0.64 -19.08
C GLU A 186 -7.18 -0.66 -17.78
N GLN A 187 -5.94 -0.21 -17.85
CA GLN A 187 -5.06 -0.03 -16.69
C GLN A 187 -4.88 1.47 -16.41
N ALA A 188 -5.29 1.90 -15.21
CA ALA A 188 -5.11 3.26 -14.76
C ALA A 188 -3.64 3.50 -14.40
N PHE A 189 -3.06 4.59 -14.90
CA PHE A 189 -1.67 4.95 -14.65
C PHE A 189 -1.58 6.08 -13.61
N PHE A 190 -0.80 5.85 -12.53
CA PHE A 190 -0.57 6.83 -11.47
C PHE A 190 0.87 7.32 -11.46
N PRO A 191 1.11 8.62 -11.60
CA PRO A 191 2.39 9.26 -11.34
C PRO A 191 2.67 9.34 -9.83
N ILE A 192 3.94 9.54 -9.46
CA ILE A 192 4.41 9.53 -8.08
C ILE A 192 5.08 10.86 -7.73
N VAL A 193 4.59 11.52 -6.69
CA VAL A 193 5.24 12.70 -6.09
C VAL A 193 6.45 12.23 -5.28
N GLN A 194 7.63 12.81 -5.57
CA GLN A 194 8.87 12.61 -4.83
C GLN A 194 9.37 13.92 -4.21
N GLY A 195 10.52 13.96 -3.56
CA GLY A 195 11.12 15.18 -2.97
C GLY A 195 11.63 14.99 -1.56
N SER A 196 11.81 13.75 -1.09
CA SER A 196 12.27 13.43 0.28
C SER A 196 11.42 14.15 1.34
N THR A 197 12.02 14.69 2.40
CA THR A 197 11.36 15.50 3.43
C THR A 197 11.59 17.01 3.26
N TYR A 198 11.84 17.47 2.03
CA TYR A 198 12.02 18.88 1.70
C TYR A 198 10.73 19.49 1.17
N LYS A 199 10.16 20.44 1.92
CA LYS A 199 8.86 21.05 1.63
C LYS A 199 8.79 21.67 0.23
N ASP A 200 9.81 22.42 -0.18
CA ASP A 200 9.89 23.06 -1.49
C ASP A 200 9.96 22.05 -2.65
N LEU A 201 10.69 20.94 -2.46
CA LEU A 201 10.76 19.88 -3.46
C LEU A 201 9.44 19.12 -3.54
N ARG A 202 8.79 18.83 -2.41
CA ARG A 202 7.44 18.23 -2.37
C ARG A 202 6.42 19.10 -3.08
N GLN A 203 6.48 20.40 -2.86
CA GLN A 203 5.61 21.36 -3.54
C GLN A 203 5.84 21.36 -5.05
N GLN A 204 7.09 21.50 -5.51
CA GLN A 204 7.43 21.45 -6.93
C GLN A 204 6.99 20.13 -7.58
N SER A 205 7.22 19.01 -6.91
CA SER A 205 6.83 17.69 -7.42
C SER A 205 5.32 17.54 -7.47
N ALA A 206 4.59 17.95 -6.44
CA ALA A 206 3.14 17.89 -6.41
C ALA A 206 2.49 18.74 -7.50
N GLU A 207 3.01 19.95 -7.76
CA GLU A 207 2.56 20.82 -8.85
C GLU A 207 2.81 20.18 -10.22
N TYR A 208 3.99 19.59 -10.43
CA TYR A 208 4.32 18.88 -11.66
C TYR A 208 3.38 17.68 -11.90
N ILE A 209 3.17 16.87 -10.88
CA ILE A 209 2.32 15.68 -10.94
C ILE A 209 0.84 16.05 -11.12
N ALA A 210 0.35 17.09 -10.45
CA ALA A 210 -1.02 17.58 -10.62
C ALA A 210 -1.30 17.99 -12.08
N ASN A 211 -0.31 18.60 -12.75
CA ASN A 211 -0.41 19.01 -14.14
C ASN A 211 -0.23 17.85 -15.15
N ALA A 212 0.18 16.67 -14.73
CA ALA A 212 0.33 15.51 -15.60
C ALA A 212 -1.01 14.96 -16.13
N GLY A 213 -2.14 15.39 -15.56
CA GLY A 213 -3.49 15.02 -16.01
C GLY A 213 -3.88 13.56 -15.78
N ALA A 214 -3.25 12.90 -14.81
CA ALA A 214 -3.50 11.50 -14.51
C ALA A 214 -4.86 11.29 -13.81
N VAL A 215 -5.36 10.05 -13.87
CA VAL A 215 -6.64 9.66 -13.26
C VAL A 215 -6.55 9.41 -11.75
N GLY A 216 -5.34 9.40 -11.19
CA GLY A 216 -5.04 9.31 -9.78
C GLY A 216 -3.56 9.62 -9.56
N ASN A 217 -3.16 9.91 -8.33
CA ASN A 217 -1.81 10.35 -7.98
C ASN A 217 -1.29 9.62 -6.75
N ALA A 218 0.00 9.31 -6.72
CA ALA A 218 0.64 8.71 -5.57
C ALA A 218 1.66 9.64 -4.91
N ILE A 219 1.90 9.40 -3.63
CA ILE A 219 2.88 10.08 -2.78
C ILE A 219 3.89 9.03 -2.35
N GLY A 220 5.08 9.07 -2.93
CA GLY A 220 6.18 8.17 -2.63
C GLY A 220 7.29 8.83 -1.80
N GLY A 221 8.32 8.06 -1.45
CA GLY A 221 9.51 8.56 -0.75
C GLY A 221 9.24 9.07 0.67
N LEU A 222 8.18 8.59 1.30
CA LEU A 222 7.88 8.75 2.73
C LEU A 222 7.77 7.37 3.39
N SER A 223 7.75 7.31 4.72
CA SER A 223 7.83 6.05 5.49
C SER A 223 9.11 5.24 5.21
N VAL A 224 10.22 5.95 5.00
CA VAL A 224 11.54 5.38 4.73
C VAL A 224 12.52 5.58 5.89
N GLY A 225 12.05 6.02 7.06
CA GLY A 225 12.82 6.18 8.29
C GLY A 225 12.67 7.55 8.96
N GLU A 226 11.97 8.48 8.35
CA GLU A 226 11.67 9.80 8.93
C GLU A 226 10.70 9.70 10.12
N PRO A 227 10.73 10.68 11.06
CA PRO A 227 9.71 10.82 12.09
C PRO A 227 8.31 10.99 11.50
N ALA A 228 7.28 10.52 12.21
CA ALA A 228 5.90 10.58 11.75
C ALA A 228 5.43 12.02 11.46
N GLU A 229 5.87 12.97 12.27
CA GLU A 229 5.53 14.39 12.13
C GLU A 229 6.06 15.00 10.82
N GLU A 230 7.26 14.58 10.38
CA GLU A 230 7.81 15.00 9.08
C GLU A 230 7.00 14.39 7.94
N MET A 231 6.65 13.11 8.03
CA MET A 231 5.78 12.44 7.05
C MET A 231 4.43 13.17 6.95
N TYR A 232 3.80 13.49 8.08
CA TYR A 232 2.51 14.22 8.08
C TYR A 232 2.62 15.59 7.47
N ALA A 233 3.67 16.36 7.82
CA ALA A 233 3.91 17.69 7.26
C ALA A 233 4.08 17.64 5.74
N MET A 234 4.83 16.67 5.22
CA MET A 234 5.05 16.52 3.78
C MET A 234 3.79 16.03 3.07
N THR A 235 3.03 15.12 3.67
CA THR A 235 1.75 14.67 3.13
C THR A 235 0.75 15.82 3.05
N ASP A 236 0.69 16.68 4.06
CA ASP A 236 -0.22 17.83 4.09
C ASP A 236 0.09 18.82 2.96
N VAL A 237 1.37 19.13 2.73
CA VAL A 237 1.83 19.95 1.61
C VAL A 237 1.35 19.37 0.28
N VAL A 238 1.59 18.09 0.05
CA VAL A 238 1.24 17.43 -1.22
C VAL A 238 -0.27 17.35 -1.41
N CYS A 239 -1.02 16.94 -0.39
CA CYS A 239 -2.49 16.85 -0.46
C CYS A 239 -3.18 18.21 -0.65
N SER A 240 -2.53 19.32 -0.29
CA SER A 240 -3.05 20.67 -0.54
C SER A 240 -2.93 21.11 -1.99
N ILE A 241 -2.11 20.42 -2.81
CA ILE A 241 -1.82 20.76 -4.21
C ILE A 241 -2.46 19.77 -5.17
N LEU A 242 -2.46 18.47 -4.83
CA LEU A 242 -3.02 17.44 -5.71
C LEU A 242 -4.53 17.65 -5.93
N PRO A 243 -5.03 17.39 -7.16
CA PRO A 243 -6.45 17.58 -7.51
C PRO A 243 -7.41 16.86 -6.55
N GLU A 244 -8.51 17.53 -6.22
CA GLU A 244 -9.53 16.95 -5.32
C GLU A 244 -10.40 15.89 -6.00
N ASP A 245 -10.57 15.98 -7.31
CA ASP A 245 -11.35 15.05 -8.13
C ASP A 245 -10.56 13.79 -8.54
N LYS A 246 -9.39 13.57 -7.94
CA LYS A 246 -8.54 12.39 -8.17
C LYS A 246 -8.20 11.69 -6.86
N PRO A 247 -8.09 10.35 -6.85
CA PRO A 247 -7.65 9.63 -5.67
C PRO A 247 -6.16 9.87 -5.39
N ARG A 248 -5.81 9.87 -4.09
CA ARG A 248 -4.46 10.09 -3.58
C ARG A 248 -3.99 8.85 -2.83
N TYR A 249 -2.90 8.27 -3.27
CA TYR A 249 -2.32 7.06 -2.71
C TYR A 249 -1.00 7.37 -1.99
N LEU A 250 -0.95 7.18 -0.67
CA LEU A 250 0.28 7.27 0.12
C LEU A 250 0.92 5.89 0.23
N MET A 251 2.10 5.73 -0.41
CA MET A 251 2.75 4.45 -0.59
C MET A 251 3.49 4.00 0.68
N GLY A 252 3.34 2.71 1.04
CA GLY A 252 4.11 2.06 2.11
C GLY A 252 3.74 2.45 3.54
N VAL A 253 2.63 3.15 3.75
CA VAL A 253 2.17 3.61 5.07
C VAL A 253 1.02 2.75 5.57
N GLY A 254 1.01 2.28 6.76
CA GLY A 254 1.98 2.06 7.83
C GLY A 254 1.29 1.59 9.10
N THR A 255 1.51 2.24 10.21
CA THR A 255 0.80 1.92 11.45
C THR A 255 -0.66 2.36 11.40
N PRO A 256 -1.57 1.76 12.23
CA PRO A 256 -2.95 2.23 12.32
C PRO A 256 -3.08 3.72 12.60
N ILE A 257 -2.23 4.26 13.48
CA ILE A 257 -2.19 5.70 13.79
C ILE A 257 -1.80 6.52 12.55
N ASN A 258 -0.74 6.11 11.85
CA ASN A 258 -0.29 6.81 10.65
C ASN A 258 -1.37 6.84 9.55
N ILE A 259 -2.12 5.74 9.40
CA ILE A 259 -3.25 5.67 8.45
C ILE A 259 -4.32 6.70 8.83
N LEU A 260 -4.77 6.73 10.08
CA LEU A 260 -5.80 7.66 10.53
C LEU A 260 -5.38 9.14 10.41
N GLU A 261 -4.12 9.46 10.76
CA GLU A 261 -3.60 10.82 10.63
C GLU A 261 -3.49 11.24 9.16
N ASN A 262 -3.06 10.35 8.27
CA ASN A 262 -2.98 10.67 6.84
C ASN A 262 -4.36 10.69 6.15
N ILE A 263 -5.34 9.93 6.61
CA ILE A 263 -6.75 10.12 6.20
C ILE A 263 -7.21 11.53 6.54
N ALA A 264 -6.91 12.02 7.75
CA ALA A 264 -7.23 13.40 8.16
C ALA A 264 -6.58 14.47 7.26
N LEU A 265 -5.47 14.15 6.60
CA LEU A 265 -4.76 15.02 5.64
C LEU A 265 -5.27 14.89 4.20
N GLY A 266 -6.22 13.99 3.93
CA GLY A 266 -6.86 13.84 2.62
C GLY A 266 -6.30 12.73 1.74
N VAL A 267 -5.66 11.72 2.32
CA VAL A 267 -5.21 10.51 1.61
C VAL A 267 -6.35 9.50 1.51
N ASP A 268 -6.46 8.82 0.37
CA ASP A 268 -7.52 7.87 0.06
C ASP A 268 -7.09 6.40 0.10
N MET A 269 -5.82 6.12 -0.25
CA MET A 269 -5.34 4.75 -0.47
C MET A 269 -4.03 4.53 0.27
N PHE A 270 -3.88 3.33 0.85
CA PHE A 270 -2.72 2.93 1.64
C PHE A 270 -2.34 1.48 1.35
N ASP A 271 -1.06 1.16 1.49
CA ASP A 271 -0.53 -0.19 1.57
C ASP A 271 0.58 -0.27 2.60
N CYS A 272 0.77 -1.42 3.19
CA CYS A 272 1.96 -1.73 3.97
C CYS A 272 2.07 -3.24 4.22
N VAL A 273 3.30 -3.76 4.30
CA VAL A 273 3.55 -5.15 4.72
C VAL A 273 3.40 -5.35 6.24
N MET A 274 3.25 -4.26 6.99
CA MET A 274 3.25 -4.28 8.46
C MET A 274 2.18 -5.20 9.07
N PRO A 275 0.90 -5.19 8.63
CA PRO A 275 -0.11 -6.06 9.22
C PRO A 275 0.32 -7.52 9.20
N THR A 276 0.73 -8.03 8.04
CA THR A 276 1.11 -9.44 7.87
C THR A 276 2.48 -9.76 8.46
N ARG A 277 3.45 -8.81 8.40
CA ARG A 277 4.78 -9.00 8.98
C ARG A 277 4.71 -9.02 10.51
N ASN A 278 4.03 -8.07 11.11
CA ASN A 278 3.87 -7.97 12.56
C ASN A 278 3.07 -9.16 13.10
N ALA A 279 2.00 -9.57 12.43
CA ALA A 279 1.23 -10.76 12.76
C ALA A 279 2.11 -12.00 12.90
N ARG A 280 2.94 -12.29 11.89
CA ARG A 280 3.85 -13.45 11.92
C ARG A 280 4.91 -13.36 13.03
N ASN A 281 5.14 -12.18 13.58
CA ASN A 281 6.03 -11.95 14.73
C ASN A 281 5.27 -11.90 16.08
N GLY A 282 3.94 -12.06 16.08
CA GLY A 282 3.10 -12.11 17.27
C GLY A 282 2.62 -10.75 17.76
N MET A 283 2.75 -9.69 16.97
CA MET A 283 2.16 -8.38 17.25
C MET A 283 0.79 -8.27 16.58
N LEU A 284 -0.26 -8.08 17.37
CA LEU A 284 -1.65 -7.95 16.92
C LEU A 284 -2.17 -6.55 17.21
N PHE A 285 -2.88 -5.99 16.24
CA PHE A 285 -3.57 -4.71 16.39
C PHE A 285 -5.03 -4.98 16.71
N THR A 286 -5.54 -4.41 17.79
CA THR A 286 -6.94 -4.60 18.20
C THR A 286 -7.65 -3.28 18.39
N SER A 287 -8.99 -3.32 18.48
CA SER A 287 -9.81 -2.14 18.77
C SER A 287 -9.49 -1.48 20.09
N GLN A 288 -8.79 -2.18 20.98
CA GLN A 288 -8.43 -1.72 22.34
C GLN A 288 -6.97 -1.28 22.49
N GLY A 289 -6.12 -1.58 21.50
CA GLY A 289 -4.69 -1.31 21.53
C GLY A 289 -3.88 -2.44 20.90
N THR A 290 -2.56 -2.43 21.11
CA THR A 290 -1.64 -3.42 20.54
C THR A 290 -1.32 -4.54 21.52
N ILE A 291 -1.39 -5.79 21.08
CA ILE A 291 -1.09 -7.01 21.82
C ILE A 291 0.23 -7.62 21.31
N ASN A 292 1.17 -7.97 22.20
CA ASN A 292 2.15 -8.99 21.89
C ASN A 292 1.65 -10.33 22.42
N ILE A 293 1.15 -11.18 21.51
CA ILE A 293 0.50 -12.45 21.89
C ILE A 293 1.45 -13.45 22.56
N LYS A 294 2.77 -13.26 22.46
CA LYS A 294 3.78 -14.11 23.10
C LYS A 294 3.90 -13.86 24.59
N ASN A 295 3.38 -12.75 25.12
CA ASN A 295 3.47 -12.41 26.53
C ASN A 295 2.77 -13.47 27.40
N LEU A 296 3.37 -13.78 28.55
CA LEU A 296 2.89 -14.83 29.47
C LEU A 296 1.47 -14.54 29.99
N LYS A 297 1.11 -13.28 30.18
CA LYS A 297 -0.21 -12.89 30.69
C LYS A 297 -1.40 -13.40 29.84
N TRP A 298 -1.16 -13.75 28.57
CA TRP A 298 -2.19 -14.32 27.69
C TRP A 298 -2.32 -15.84 27.80
N ALA A 299 -1.51 -16.52 28.65
CA ALA A 299 -1.50 -17.98 28.75
C ALA A 299 -2.84 -18.57 29.22
N GLU A 300 -3.57 -17.82 30.04
CA GLU A 300 -4.86 -18.23 30.60
C GLU A 300 -5.99 -17.26 30.21
N ASP A 301 -5.76 -16.43 29.19
CA ASP A 301 -6.79 -15.53 28.64
C ASP A 301 -7.58 -16.27 27.56
N PHE A 302 -8.74 -16.80 27.93
CA PHE A 302 -9.65 -17.50 27.03
C PHE A 302 -10.64 -16.57 26.29
N SER A 303 -10.47 -15.26 26.41
CA SER A 303 -11.29 -14.31 25.66
C SER A 303 -10.86 -14.22 24.18
N PRO A 304 -11.72 -13.72 23.29
CA PRO A 304 -11.40 -13.45 21.89
C PRO A 304 -10.15 -12.57 21.72
N ILE A 305 -9.51 -12.65 20.53
CA ILE A 305 -8.38 -11.75 20.21
C ILE A 305 -8.84 -10.30 20.27
N ASP A 306 -9.97 -10.00 19.62
CA ASP A 306 -10.63 -8.70 19.68
C ASP A 306 -12.14 -8.88 19.93
N PRO A 307 -12.74 -8.16 20.89
CA PRO A 307 -14.16 -8.28 21.19
C PRO A 307 -15.07 -7.77 20.06
N MET A 308 -14.55 -7.01 19.10
CA MET A 308 -15.31 -6.54 17.94
C MET A 308 -15.64 -7.63 16.92
N GLY A 309 -14.92 -8.76 16.94
CA GLY A 309 -15.18 -9.90 16.06
C GLY A 309 -15.07 -9.55 14.57
N MET A 310 -14.00 -8.90 14.16
CA MET A 310 -13.83 -8.37 12.80
C MET A 310 -13.70 -9.45 11.73
N THR A 311 -13.21 -10.64 12.13
CA THR A 311 -13.08 -11.82 11.29
C THR A 311 -13.46 -13.07 12.08
N PHE A 312 -13.66 -14.20 11.39
CA PHE A 312 -13.99 -15.47 12.07
C PHE A 312 -12.94 -15.90 13.09
N VAL A 313 -11.66 -15.56 12.90
CA VAL A 313 -10.60 -15.94 13.82
C VAL A 313 -10.76 -15.28 15.19
N ASP A 314 -11.43 -14.13 15.26
CA ASP A 314 -11.69 -13.43 16.53
C ASP A 314 -12.77 -14.14 17.38
N THR A 315 -13.69 -14.85 16.72
CA THR A 315 -14.77 -15.57 17.40
C THR A 315 -14.43 -17.03 17.68
N GLU A 316 -13.59 -17.64 16.83
CA GLU A 316 -13.27 -19.07 16.92
C GLU A 316 -12.07 -19.37 17.86
N TYR A 317 -11.15 -18.37 18.06
CA TYR A 317 -9.92 -18.63 18.77
C TYR A 317 -9.70 -17.67 19.95
N SER A 318 -9.28 -18.22 21.09
CA SER A 318 -8.89 -17.43 22.27
C SER A 318 -7.43 -16.96 22.19
N LYS A 319 -7.11 -15.88 22.92
CA LYS A 319 -5.72 -15.40 23.09
C LYS A 319 -4.80 -16.51 23.65
N ALA A 320 -5.27 -17.30 24.62
CA ALA A 320 -4.52 -18.42 25.18
C ALA A 320 -4.11 -19.44 24.13
N TYR A 321 -5.05 -19.84 23.24
CA TYR A 321 -4.78 -20.80 22.19
C TYR A 321 -3.80 -20.21 21.13
N VAL A 322 -4.03 -19.00 20.68
CA VAL A 322 -3.13 -18.34 19.71
C VAL A 322 -1.73 -18.19 20.30
N ARG A 323 -1.60 -17.80 21.59
CA ARG A 323 -0.32 -17.77 22.27
C ARG A 323 0.37 -19.13 22.28
N HIS A 324 -0.37 -20.20 22.60
CA HIS A 324 0.17 -21.57 22.57
C HIS A 324 0.77 -21.88 21.19
N LEU A 325 0.03 -21.61 20.10
CA LEU A 325 0.50 -21.83 18.72
C LEU A 325 1.80 -21.08 18.41
N PHE A 326 1.95 -19.84 18.89
CA PHE A 326 3.20 -19.09 18.75
C PHE A 326 4.35 -19.68 19.58
N THR A 327 4.05 -20.21 20.77
CA THR A 327 5.05 -20.82 21.66
C THR A 327 5.65 -22.10 21.05
N VAL A 328 4.80 -22.92 20.40
CA VAL A 328 5.21 -24.15 19.73
C VAL A 328 5.59 -23.92 18.25
N ASN A 329 5.61 -22.66 17.80
CA ASN A 329 5.96 -22.25 16.45
C ASN A 329 5.07 -22.87 15.33
N GLU A 330 3.79 -23.10 15.63
CA GLU A 330 2.82 -23.67 14.67
C GLU A 330 2.41 -22.65 13.61
N MET A 331 2.29 -23.10 12.34
CA MET A 331 1.93 -22.21 11.22
C MET A 331 0.53 -21.60 11.40
N LEU A 332 -0.42 -22.35 11.94
CA LEU A 332 -1.79 -21.89 12.17
C LEU A 332 -1.84 -20.61 12.99
N GLY A 333 -0.97 -20.46 14.02
CA GLY A 333 -0.90 -19.23 14.80
C GLY A 333 -0.55 -18.01 13.97
N LYS A 334 0.36 -18.15 12.98
CA LYS A 334 0.74 -17.08 12.06
C LYS A 334 -0.36 -16.74 11.05
N GLN A 335 -1.14 -17.74 10.63
CA GLN A 335 -2.31 -17.54 9.75
C GLN A 335 -3.42 -16.81 10.48
N ILE A 336 -3.81 -17.27 11.67
CA ILE A 336 -4.81 -16.61 12.54
C ILE A 336 -4.44 -15.15 12.76
N ALA A 337 -3.20 -14.89 13.20
CA ALA A 337 -2.70 -13.54 13.44
C ALA A 337 -2.73 -12.65 12.19
N THR A 338 -2.43 -13.22 11.01
CA THR A 338 -2.43 -12.50 9.74
C THR A 338 -3.84 -12.11 9.30
N ILE A 339 -4.80 -13.05 9.40
CA ILE A 339 -6.21 -12.80 9.08
C ILE A 339 -6.77 -11.73 10.02
N HIS A 340 -6.51 -11.86 11.33
CA HIS A 340 -6.90 -10.88 12.33
C HIS A 340 -6.38 -9.48 11.99
N ASN A 341 -5.06 -9.31 11.81
CA ASN A 341 -4.47 -7.99 11.55
C ASN A 341 -4.98 -7.37 10.24
N LEU A 342 -5.17 -8.15 9.19
CA LEU A 342 -5.74 -7.64 7.95
C LEU A 342 -7.21 -7.25 8.13
N GLY A 343 -7.99 -8.05 8.83
CA GLY A 343 -9.37 -7.71 9.19
C GLY A 343 -9.44 -6.42 9.98
N PHE A 344 -8.56 -6.23 10.97
CA PHE A 344 -8.46 -4.99 11.74
C PHE A 344 -8.17 -3.78 10.84
N TYR A 345 -7.19 -3.87 9.93
CA TYR A 345 -6.85 -2.74 9.05
C TYR A 345 -8.01 -2.36 8.11
N LEU A 346 -8.71 -3.36 7.57
CA LEU A 346 -9.90 -3.11 6.72
C LEU A 346 -11.05 -2.53 7.54
N TRP A 347 -11.28 -3.05 8.75
CA TRP A 347 -12.26 -2.49 9.68
C TRP A 347 -11.94 -1.02 9.99
N LEU A 348 -10.69 -0.69 10.30
CA LEU A 348 -10.27 0.66 10.67
C LEU A 348 -10.58 1.70 9.58
N VAL A 349 -10.26 1.39 8.32
CA VAL A 349 -10.52 2.31 7.20
C VAL A 349 -12.01 2.38 6.86
N ARG A 350 -12.76 1.30 7.04
CA ARG A 350 -14.23 1.30 6.87
C ARG A 350 -14.93 2.12 7.94
N GLU A 351 -14.50 2.02 9.19
CA GLU A 351 -15.00 2.90 10.26
C GLU A 351 -14.64 4.36 10.00
N ALA A 352 -13.39 4.64 9.57
CA ALA A 352 -13.00 5.99 9.14
C ALA A 352 -13.95 6.52 8.06
N ARG A 353 -14.26 5.72 7.02
CA ARG A 353 -15.22 6.09 5.97
C ARG A 353 -16.61 6.39 6.53
N LYS A 354 -17.14 5.56 7.42
CA LYS A 354 -18.45 5.79 8.04
C LYS A 354 -18.51 7.15 8.76
N HIS A 355 -17.47 7.45 9.53
CA HIS A 355 -17.38 8.70 10.27
C HIS A 355 -17.15 9.93 9.36
N ILE A 356 -16.45 9.77 8.22
CA ILE A 356 -16.36 10.84 7.21
C ILE A 356 -17.74 11.12 6.61
N LEU A 357 -18.49 10.07 6.26
CA LEU A 357 -19.84 10.21 5.72
C LEU A 357 -20.82 10.80 6.72
N ALA A 358 -20.64 10.53 8.01
CA ALA A 358 -21.42 11.10 9.12
C ALA A 358 -20.99 12.53 9.50
N GLY A 359 -19.79 12.99 9.07
CA GLY A 359 -19.27 14.33 9.37
C GLY A 359 -18.68 14.48 10.78
N ASP A 360 -18.32 13.39 11.45
CA ASP A 360 -17.75 13.36 12.81
C ASP A 360 -16.39 12.65 12.88
N PHE A 361 -15.72 12.46 11.73
CA PHE A 361 -14.46 11.71 11.61
C PHE A 361 -13.37 12.24 12.55
N LYS A 362 -13.18 13.56 12.63
CA LYS A 362 -12.12 14.13 13.47
C LYS A 362 -12.26 13.70 14.93
N SER A 363 -13.48 13.80 15.49
CA SER A 363 -13.72 13.46 16.89
C SER A 363 -13.55 11.96 17.18
N TRP A 364 -13.99 11.10 16.25
CA TRP A 364 -13.78 9.67 16.30
C TRP A 364 -12.30 9.31 16.18
N LYS A 365 -11.59 9.88 15.19
CA LYS A 365 -10.16 9.68 14.97
C LYS A 365 -9.34 9.99 16.22
N ASP A 366 -9.58 11.14 16.87
CA ASP A 366 -8.83 11.57 18.05
C ASP A 366 -8.99 10.58 19.24
N LYS A 367 -10.16 9.93 19.36
CA LYS A 367 -10.39 8.86 20.33
C LYS A 367 -9.68 7.57 19.94
N MET A 368 -9.78 7.20 18.65
CA MET A 368 -9.19 5.96 18.13
C MET A 368 -7.66 5.99 18.19
N VAL A 369 -7.02 7.11 17.84
CA VAL A 369 -5.56 7.29 17.95
C VAL A 369 -5.09 7.06 19.37
N LYS A 370 -5.76 7.64 20.38
CA LYS A 370 -5.45 7.40 21.80
C LYS A 370 -5.63 5.93 22.22
N GLN A 371 -6.58 5.25 21.59
CA GLN A 371 -6.82 3.84 21.85
C GLN A 371 -5.71 2.97 21.24
N MET A 372 -5.32 3.25 19.98
CA MET A 372 -4.28 2.50 19.27
C MET A 372 -2.88 2.66 19.88
N ASP A 373 -2.62 3.76 20.57
CA ASP A 373 -1.34 4.00 21.26
C ASP A 373 -1.13 3.11 22.48
N LYS A 374 -2.19 2.49 23.00
CA LYS A 374 -2.11 1.61 24.17
C LYS A 374 -1.39 0.30 23.83
N ARG A 375 -0.52 -0.15 24.72
CA ARG A 375 0.06 -1.49 24.71
C ARG A 375 -0.61 -2.33 25.80
N LEU A 376 -1.34 -3.34 25.36
CA LEU A 376 -2.09 -4.24 26.21
C LEU A 376 -1.21 -5.38 26.72
#